data_4add5e083c3ce71428ae62670d39a948
#
_entry.id   4add5e083c3ce71428ae62670d39a948
#
_cell.length_a   1.000
_cell.length_b   1.000
_cell.length_c   1.000
_cell.angle_alpha   90.00
_cell.angle_beta   90.00
_cell.angle_gamma   90.00
#
_symmetry.space_group_name_H-M   'P 1'
#
loop_
_entity.id
_entity.type
_entity.pdbx_description
1 polymer ?
#
loop_
_entity_poly.entity_id
_entity_poly.type
_entity_poly.pdbx_seq_one_letter_code
_entity_poly.pdbx_strand_id
1 'polypeptide(L)'
;MKYSVDVMISKEEIAGKVAELGARINEKYKDSEELVLIALLRGSVIFMADIARELKLENVRLDFMTVSSYGNSMTSSRDVKIKKDIEDCIKGKDVLIVEDLIDTGFTLSKVVEILKIREPKSLSICTLLDKPARREANVDVEFSGFQIPDEFVVGYGIDYAEKHRELPFIGKVTIEK
;
A
#
# COMPACT_ATOMS: atom_id res chain seq x y z
N MET A 1 -2.38 -14.26 25.03
CA MET A 1 -2.21 -12.82 25.27
C MET A 1 -3.55 -12.20 24.95
N LYS A 2 -4.20 -11.53 25.91
CA LYS A 2 -5.46 -10.82 25.66
C LYS A 2 -5.15 -9.46 25.06
N TYR A 3 -5.97 -9.03 24.13
CA TYR A 3 -5.86 -7.70 23.51
C TYR A 3 -7.26 -7.21 23.10
N SER A 4 -7.43 -5.90 23.01
CA SER A 4 -8.61 -5.27 22.44
C SER A 4 -8.26 -4.63 21.08
N VAL A 5 -9.30 -4.40 20.31
CA VAL A 5 -9.22 -3.66 19.04
C VAL A 5 -10.22 -2.51 19.10
N ASP A 6 -9.70 -1.30 19.19
CA ASP A 6 -10.51 -0.09 19.30
C ASP A 6 -10.51 0.65 17.96
N VAL A 7 -11.66 1.12 17.48
CA VAL A 7 -11.76 1.84 16.21
C VAL A 7 -10.90 3.11 16.25
N MET A 8 -9.96 3.22 15.33
CA MET A 8 -9.10 4.39 15.14
C MET A 8 -9.53 5.24 13.95
N ILE A 9 -9.90 4.59 12.83
CA ILE A 9 -10.44 5.24 11.63
C ILE A 9 -11.67 4.43 11.21
N SER A 10 -12.81 5.07 11.15
CA SER A 10 -14.08 4.42 10.82
C SER A 10 -14.16 4.03 9.34
N LYS A 11 -15.08 3.14 9.02
CA LYS A 11 -15.40 2.74 7.64
C LYS A 11 -15.78 3.95 6.78
N GLU A 12 -16.54 4.87 7.33
CA GLU A 12 -17.02 6.07 6.66
C GLU A 12 -15.87 7.04 6.34
N GLU A 13 -14.93 7.23 7.27
CA GLU A 13 -13.72 8.03 7.05
C GLU A 13 -12.83 7.41 5.97
N ILE A 14 -12.66 6.07 5.99
CA ILE A 14 -11.92 5.35 4.94
C ILE A 14 -12.58 5.58 3.58
N ALA A 15 -13.90 5.39 3.47
CA ALA A 15 -14.62 5.56 2.22
C ALA A 15 -14.47 6.99 1.66
N GLY A 16 -14.58 8.00 2.51
CA GLY A 16 -14.36 9.39 2.13
C GLY A 16 -12.93 9.65 1.62
N LYS A 17 -11.93 9.07 2.29
CA LYS A 17 -10.53 9.21 1.90
C LYS A 17 -10.22 8.47 0.59
N VAL A 18 -10.78 7.30 0.38
CA VAL A 18 -10.64 6.54 -0.87
C VAL A 18 -11.23 7.31 -2.05
N ALA A 19 -12.41 7.91 -1.88
CA ALA A 19 -13.01 8.77 -2.91
C ALA A 19 -12.14 10.01 -3.22
N GLU A 20 -11.58 10.67 -2.19
CA GLU A 20 -10.64 11.80 -2.36
C GLU A 20 -9.39 11.37 -3.15
N LEU A 21 -8.76 10.27 -2.77
CA LEU A 21 -7.58 9.73 -3.45
C LEU A 21 -7.90 9.35 -4.90
N GLY A 22 -9.04 8.68 -5.13
CA GLY A 22 -9.51 8.32 -6.46
C GLY A 22 -9.69 9.53 -7.37
N ALA A 23 -10.27 10.63 -6.86
CA ALA A 23 -10.42 11.87 -7.61
C ALA A 23 -9.06 12.47 -8.01
N ARG A 24 -8.08 12.49 -7.11
CA ARG A 24 -6.72 12.98 -7.37
C ARG A 24 -5.99 12.12 -8.40
N ILE A 25 -6.13 10.79 -8.31
CA ILE A 25 -5.54 9.84 -9.27
C ILE A 25 -6.18 10.02 -10.65
N ASN A 26 -7.50 10.15 -10.75
CA ASN A 26 -8.21 10.41 -11.99
C ASN A 26 -7.70 11.69 -12.67
N GLU A 27 -7.52 12.78 -11.93
CA GLU A 27 -7.01 14.03 -12.50
C GLU A 27 -5.57 13.91 -13.00
N LYS A 28 -4.69 13.23 -12.23
CA LYS A 28 -3.30 13.04 -12.64
C LYS A 28 -3.15 12.20 -13.91
N TYR A 29 -3.94 11.13 -14.02
CA TYR A 29 -3.80 10.14 -15.07
C TYR A 29 -4.86 10.25 -16.18
N LYS A 30 -5.60 11.36 -16.26
CA LYS A 30 -6.67 11.57 -17.25
C LYS A 30 -6.22 11.40 -18.70
N ASP A 31 -4.96 11.71 -19.01
CA ASP A 31 -4.37 11.61 -20.35
C ASP A 31 -3.48 10.36 -20.48
N SER A 32 -3.53 9.43 -19.54
CA SER A 32 -2.75 8.19 -19.59
C SER A 32 -3.39 7.18 -20.55
N GLU A 33 -2.59 6.58 -21.42
CA GLU A 33 -3.04 5.50 -22.31
C GLU A 33 -3.38 4.22 -21.54
N GLU A 34 -2.66 3.92 -20.46
CA GLU A 34 -2.90 2.79 -19.58
C GLU A 34 -2.29 3.08 -18.20
N LEU A 35 -3.09 2.95 -17.15
CA LEU A 35 -2.61 2.98 -15.78
C LEU A 35 -2.56 1.56 -15.20
N VAL A 36 -1.38 1.13 -14.79
CA VAL A 36 -1.18 -0.16 -14.11
C VAL A 36 -1.12 0.07 -12.61
N LEU A 37 -2.10 -0.45 -11.87
CA LEU A 37 -2.07 -0.50 -10.42
C LEU A 37 -1.34 -1.76 -9.97
N ILE A 38 -0.34 -1.63 -9.09
CA ILE A 38 0.40 -2.76 -8.53
C ILE A 38 0.23 -2.74 -7.01
N ALA A 39 -0.48 -3.74 -6.47
CA ALA A 39 -0.66 -3.87 -5.03
C ALA A 39 0.31 -4.89 -4.41
N LEU A 40 0.85 -4.56 -3.24
CA LEU A 40 1.69 -5.48 -2.48
C LEU A 40 0.83 -6.35 -1.56
N LEU A 41 0.72 -7.64 -1.89
CA LEU A 41 -0.09 -8.59 -1.13
C LEU A 41 0.59 -8.95 0.21
N ARG A 42 -0.22 -9.18 1.25
CA ARG A 42 -1.68 -9.34 1.27
C ARG A 42 -2.44 -8.12 1.78
N GLY A 43 -1.80 -7.26 2.56
CA GLY A 43 -2.45 -6.16 3.30
C GLY A 43 -3.23 -5.20 2.40
N SER A 44 -2.68 -4.86 1.24
CA SER A 44 -3.24 -3.86 0.32
C SER A 44 -4.45 -4.32 -0.49
N VAL A 45 -4.86 -5.60 -0.42
CA VAL A 45 -5.89 -6.17 -1.32
C VAL A 45 -7.23 -5.43 -1.25
N ILE A 46 -7.69 -5.06 -0.04
CA ILE A 46 -8.98 -4.39 0.15
C ILE A 46 -8.87 -2.94 -0.34
N PHE A 47 -7.81 -2.24 0.04
CA PHE A 47 -7.58 -0.87 -0.43
C PHE A 47 -7.45 -0.81 -1.95
N MET A 48 -6.73 -1.75 -2.57
CA MET A 48 -6.63 -1.86 -4.03
C MET A 48 -7.99 -2.00 -4.69
N ALA A 49 -8.86 -2.87 -4.16
CA ALA A 49 -10.19 -3.10 -4.70
C ALA A 49 -11.07 -1.83 -4.63
N ASP A 50 -10.98 -1.09 -3.53
CA ASP A 50 -11.77 0.12 -3.34
C ASP A 50 -11.23 1.28 -4.19
N ILE A 51 -9.91 1.52 -4.21
CA ILE A 51 -9.33 2.58 -5.03
C ILE A 51 -9.57 2.35 -6.52
N ALA A 52 -9.48 1.11 -6.99
CA ALA A 52 -9.70 0.77 -8.38
C ALA A 52 -11.14 1.08 -8.83
N ARG A 53 -12.13 0.92 -7.95
CA ARG A 53 -13.54 1.24 -8.24
C ARG A 53 -13.83 2.75 -8.28
N GLU A 54 -12.99 3.58 -7.68
CA GLU A 54 -13.09 5.06 -7.77
C GLU A 54 -12.48 5.62 -9.06
N LEU A 55 -11.73 4.81 -9.81
CA LEU A 55 -11.10 5.27 -11.04
C LEU A 55 -12.12 5.31 -12.20
N LYS A 56 -12.07 6.40 -12.95
CA LYS A 56 -12.93 6.67 -14.13
C LYS A 56 -12.11 6.71 -15.43
N LEU A 57 -10.92 6.12 -15.41
CA LEU A 57 -10.02 6.04 -16.55
C LEU A 57 -10.45 4.87 -17.46
N GLU A 58 -10.22 4.99 -18.77
CA GLU A 58 -10.62 3.97 -19.74
C GLU A 58 -9.84 2.67 -19.61
N ASN A 59 -8.53 2.77 -19.37
CA ASN A 59 -7.62 1.63 -19.31
C ASN A 59 -6.92 1.56 -17.95
N VAL A 60 -7.50 0.78 -17.04
CA VAL A 60 -6.90 0.47 -15.74
C VAL A 60 -6.65 -1.03 -15.65
N ARG A 61 -5.41 -1.40 -15.41
CA ARG A 61 -5.03 -2.79 -15.18
C ARG A 61 -4.60 -2.99 -13.72
N LEU A 62 -5.02 -4.10 -13.14
CA LEU A 62 -4.66 -4.49 -11.78
C LEU A 62 -3.64 -5.61 -11.84
N ASP A 63 -2.56 -5.48 -11.08
CA ASP A 63 -1.55 -6.52 -10.90
C ASP A 63 -1.11 -6.58 -9.43
N PHE A 64 -0.49 -7.67 -9.04
CA PHE A 64 -0.16 -7.94 -7.65
C PHE A 64 1.26 -8.48 -7.51
N MET A 65 1.99 -7.96 -6.53
CA MET A 65 3.28 -8.51 -6.12
C MET A 65 3.20 -9.07 -4.71
N THR A 66 4.00 -10.07 -4.43
CA THR A 66 4.26 -10.52 -3.06
C THR A 66 5.75 -10.47 -2.81
N VAL A 67 6.12 -9.68 -1.83
CA VAL A 67 7.51 -9.53 -1.39
C VAL A 67 7.64 -9.94 0.07
N SER A 68 8.80 -10.43 0.46
CA SER A 68 9.15 -10.66 1.87
C SER A 68 10.48 -10.01 2.17
N SER A 69 10.55 -9.29 3.28
CA SER A 69 11.84 -8.87 3.83
C SER A 69 12.59 -10.09 4.36
N TYR A 70 13.89 -10.16 4.13
CA TYR A 70 14.74 -11.14 4.82
C TYR A 70 14.80 -10.74 6.30
N GLY A 71 14.05 -11.46 7.14
CA GLY A 71 14.13 -11.33 8.60
C GLY A 71 15.18 -12.25 9.21
N ASN A 72 15.88 -11.74 10.22
CA ASN A 72 16.69 -12.49 11.22
C ASN A 72 18.10 -12.95 10.85
N SER A 73 18.87 -12.28 10.00
CA SER A 73 20.31 -12.39 10.11
C SER A 73 20.92 -11.11 10.69
N MET A 74 21.87 -11.25 11.64
CA MET A 74 22.57 -10.12 12.30
C MET A 74 23.49 -9.35 11.33
N THR A 75 23.50 -9.70 10.06
CA THR A 75 24.11 -8.94 8.96
C THR A 75 22.98 -8.48 8.03
N SER A 76 22.62 -7.24 8.16
CA SER A 76 21.50 -6.61 7.47
C SER A 76 21.78 -6.37 5.98
N SER A 77 21.69 -7.41 5.15
CA SER A 77 21.24 -7.14 3.79
C SER A 77 19.74 -6.90 3.88
N ARG A 78 19.32 -5.64 3.80
CA ARG A 78 17.90 -5.23 3.78
C ARG A 78 17.26 -5.63 2.44
N ASP A 79 17.56 -6.85 1.96
CA ASP A 79 17.11 -7.35 0.69
C ASP A 79 15.69 -7.86 0.75
N VAL A 80 14.96 -7.61 -0.31
CA VAL A 80 13.57 -8.03 -0.50
C VAL A 80 13.57 -9.20 -1.46
N LYS A 81 12.94 -10.31 -1.06
CA LYS A 81 12.70 -11.46 -1.94
C LYS A 81 11.33 -11.33 -2.58
N ILE A 82 11.30 -11.34 -3.92
CA ILE A 82 10.05 -11.46 -4.66
C ILE A 82 9.55 -12.90 -4.58
N LYS A 83 8.36 -13.12 -4.02
CA LYS A 83 7.68 -14.42 -3.98
C LYS A 83 6.71 -14.61 -5.13
N LYS A 84 5.99 -13.54 -5.50
CA LYS A 84 5.17 -13.43 -6.70
C LYS A 84 5.53 -12.11 -7.38
N ASP A 85 5.87 -12.19 -8.65
CA ASP A 85 6.13 -11.01 -9.47
C ASP A 85 4.86 -10.57 -10.23
N ILE A 86 4.89 -9.38 -10.82
CA ILE A 86 3.86 -8.92 -11.75
C ILE A 86 3.84 -9.81 -12.99
N GLU A 87 2.66 -9.94 -13.60
CA GLU A 87 2.47 -10.88 -14.71
C GLU A 87 2.88 -10.28 -16.05
N ASP A 88 2.64 -8.99 -16.23
CA ASP A 88 2.84 -8.32 -17.52
C ASP A 88 3.94 -7.28 -17.52
N CYS A 89 4.40 -6.93 -18.73
CA CYS A 89 5.37 -5.87 -18.94
C CYS A 89 4.77 -4.50 -18.62
N ILE A 90 5.52 -3.68 -17.87
CA ILE A 90 5.15 -2.31 -17.51
C ILE A 90 5.98 -1.25 -18.23
N LYS A 91 6.85 -1.66 -19.15
CA LYS A 91 7.70 -0.71 -19.91
C LYS A 91 6.85 0.31 -20.66
N GLY A 92 7.17 1.59 -20.45
CA GLY A 92 6.48 2.71 -21.09
C GLY A 92 5.07 2.99 -20.59
N LYS A 93 4.60 2.30 -19.53
CA LYS A 93 3.26 2.48 -18.95
C LYS A 93 3.31 3.35 -17.69
N ASP A 94 2.22 4.02 -17.41
CA ASP A 94 2.05 4.70 -16.12
C ASP A 94 1.75 3.66 -15.04
N VAL A 95 2.48 3.72 -13.92
CA VAL A 95 2.40 2.73 -12.83
C VAL A 95 2.10 3.43 -11.51
N LEU A 96 1.14 2.89 -10.77
CA LEU A 96 0.80 3.30 -9.42
C LEU A 96 0.91 2.11 -8.46
N ILE A 97 1.86 2.17 -7.53
CA ILE A 97 1.95 1.21 -6.42
C ILE A 97 0.85 1.55 -5.41
N VAL A 98 0.08 0.53 -5.01
CA VAL A 98 -0.98 0.66 -4.00
C VAL A 98 -0.58 -0.11 -2.76
N GLU A 99 -0.45 0.59 -1.63
CA GLU A 99 0.02 0.07 -0.35
C GLU A 99 -0.97 0.37 0.76
N ASP A 100 -1.16 -0.56 1.67
CA ASP A 100 -2.02 -0.38 2.84
C ASP A 100 -1.39 0.54 3.90
N LEU A 101 -0.12 0.30 4.22
CA LEU A 101 0.61 1.00 5.27
C LEU A 101 2.08 1.16 4.91
N ILE A 102 2.60 2.38 5.02
CA ILE A 102 4.04 2.63 4.96
C ILE A 102 4.56 2.87 6.38
N ASP A 103 5.40 1.95 6.85
CA ASP A 103 6.11 2.03 8.13
C ASP A 103 7.53 2.59 7.90
N THR A 104 8.58 1.80 8.01
CA THR A 104 9.97 2.25 7.79
C THR A 104 10.27 2.63 6.34
N GLY A 105 9.52 2.10 5.39
CA GLY A 105 9.68 2.36 3.96
C GLY A 105 10.72 1.48 3.25
N PHE A 106 11.48 0.64 3.94
CA PHE A 106 12.54 -0.17 3.30
C PHE A 106 12.02 -1.11 2.23
N THR A 107 10.98 -1.88 2.53
CA THR A 107 10.40 -2.83 1.56
C THR A 107 9.92 -2.08 0.31
N LEU A 108 9.21 -0.99 0.50
CA LEU A 108 8.64 -0.21 -0.58
C LEU A 108 9.74 0.48 -1.42
N SER A 109 10.79 1.01 -0.79
CA SER A 109 11.96 1.57 -1.47
C SER A 109 12.60 0.54 -2.42
N LYS A 110 12.76 -0.71 -1.98
CA LYS A 110 13.29 -1.79 -2.81
C LYS A 110 12.35 -2.19 -3.94
N VAL A 111 11.06 -2.24 -3.70
CA VAL A 111 10.06 -2.48 -4.75
C VAL A 111 10.12 -1.39 -5.81
N VAL A 112 10.23 -0.13 -5.41
CA VAL A 112 10.39 1.01 -6.33
C VAL A 112 11.65 0.86 -7.18
N GLU A 113 12.80 0.49 -6.59
CA GLU A 113 14.04 0.24 -7.33
C GLU A 113 13.84 -0.87 -8.39
N ILE A 114 13.23 -1.98 -8.00
CA ILE A 114 12.97 -3.13 -8.89
C ILE A 114 12.05 -2.75 -10.05
N LEU A 115 10.97 -2.01 -9.76
CA LEU A 115 10.02 -1.61 -10.80
C LEU A 115 10.61 -0.53 -11.74
N LYS A 116 11.45 0.38 -11.24
CA LYS A 116 12.14 1.39 -12.07
C LYS A 116 13.06 0.77 -13.13
N ILE A 117 13.73 -0.35 -12.81
CA ILE A 117 14.58 -1.08 -13.77
C ILE A 117 13.76 -1.58 -14.98
N ARG A 118 12.45 -1.74 -14.83
CA ARG A 118 11.54 -2.17 -15.90
C ARG A 118 11.07 -1.04 -16.81
N GLU A 119 11.62 0.13 -16.64
CA GLU A 119 11.41 1.31 -17.51
C GLU A 119 9.94 1.73 -17.68
N PRO A 120 9.14 1.87 -16.58
CA PRO A 120 7.82 2.46 -16.69
C PRO A 120 7.92 3.92 -17.17
N LYS A 121 6.87 4.44 -17.81
CA LYS A 121 6.77 5.86 -18.20
C LYS A 121 6.72 6.77 -16.95
N SER A 122 5.95 6.36 -15.95
CA SER A 122 5.91 6.99 -14.63
C SER A 122 5.73 5.92 -13.55
N LEU A 123 6.19 6.23 -12.33
CA LEU A 123 6.01 5.38 -11.16
C LEU A 123 5.70 6.25 -9.95
N SER A 124 4.50 6.09 -9.42
CA SER A 124 4.01 6.81 -8.22
C SER A 124 3.53 5.83 -7.16
N ILE A 125 3.31 6.34 -5.94
CA ILE A 125 2.85 5.55 -4.79
C ILE A 125 1.57 6.16 -4.24
N CYS A 126 0.58 5.30 -3.99
CA CYS A 126 -0.62 5.59 -3.22
C CYS A 126 -0.65 4.70 -1.98
N THR A 127 -0.75 5.29 -0.80
CA THR A 127 -0.90 4.56 0.46
C THR A 127 -2.13 5.01 1.22
N LEU A 128 -2.80 4.07 1.89
CA LEU A 128 -3.90 4.41 2.79
C LEU A 128 -3.38 4.99 4.10
N LEU A 129 -2.40 4.33 4.71
CA LEU A 129 -1.81 4.74 5.98
C LEU A 129 -0.32 5.07 5.83
N ASP A 130 0.12 6.11 6.51
CA ASP A 130 1.51 6.55 6.56
C ASP A 130 1.94 6.79 8.01
N LYS A 131 3.08 6.22 8.42
CA LYS A 131 3.74 6.48 9.71
C LYS A 131 5.01 7.30 9.51
N PRO A 132 4.92 8.63 9.37
CA PRO A 132 6.11 9.46 9.11
C PRO A 132 7.18 9.34 10.17
N ALA A 133 6.78 9.18 11.46
CA ALA A 133 7.71 9.04 12.59
C ALA A 133 8.56 7.76 12.55
N ARG A 134 8.11 6.76 11.77
CA ARG A 134 8.81 5.47 11.58
C ARG A 134 9.69 5.43 10.34
N ARG A 135 9.61 6.47 9.50
CA ARG A 135 10.27 6.50 8.20
C ARG A 135 11.79 6.49 8.35
N GLU A 136 12.45 5.50 7.79
CA GLU A 136 13.90 5.34 7.74
C GLU A 136 14.44 5.37 6.30
N ALA A 137 13.69 4.83 5.32
CA ALA A 137 14.04 4.90 3.92
C ALA A 137 13.30 6.05 3.23
N ASN A 138 13.98 6.76 2.34
CA ASN A 138 13.34 7.82 1.56
C ASN A 138 12.42 7.21 0.52
N VAL A 139 11.13 7.45 0.66
CA VAL A 139 10.08 7.03 -0.27
C VAL A 139 9.21 8.24 -0.55
N ASP A 140 9.15 8.62 -1.82
CA ASP A 140 8.30 9.72 -2.28
C ASP A 140 6.87 9.22 -2.48
N VAL A 141 5.96 9.63 -1.59
CA VAL A 141 4.56 9.20 -1.58
C VAL A 141 3.69 10.30 -2.17
N GLU A 142 3.21 10.11 -3.38
CA GLU A 142 2.41 11.13 -4.06
C GLU A 142 0.97 11.22 -3.56
N PHE A 143 0.38 10.07 -3.25
CA PHE A 143 -1.00 9.97 -2.76
C PHE A 143 -1.00 9.33 -1.38
N SER A 144 -1.05 10.15 -0.34
CA SER A 144 -1.15 9.68 1.05
C SER A 144 -2.56 9.91 1.60
N GLY A 145 -3.13 8.89 2.21
CA GLY A 145 -4.44 8.91 2.86
C GLY A 145 -4.37 9.53 4.26
N PHE A 146 -4.09 8.71 5.26
CA PHE A 146 -4.02 9.13 6.66
C PHE A 146 -2.60 9.03 7.20
N GLN A 147 -2.14 10.09 7.84
CA GLN A 147 -0.96 10.00 8.70
C GLN A 147 -1.38 9.52 10.08
N ILE A 148 -0.74 8.47 10.56
CA ILE A 148 -1.03 7.88 11.87
C ILE A 148 0.22 7.86 12.76
N PRO A 149 0.06 7.90 14.11
CA PRO A 149 1.15 7.71 15.03
C PRO A 149 1.72 6.28 14.96
N ASP A 150 2.82 6.03 15.69
CA ASP A 150 3.40 4.69 15.81
C ASP A 150 2.55 3.78 16.70
N GLU A 151 1.39 3.40 16.19
CA GLU A 151 0.45 2.50 16.84
C GLU A 151 0.35 1.19 16.05
N PHE A 152 0.10 0.08 16.76
CA PHE A 152 -0.16 -1.18 16.09
C PHE A 152 -1.61 -1.21 15.61
N VAL A 153 -1.80 -1.34 14.29
CA VAL A 153 -3.13 -1.26 13.67
C VAL A 153 -3.49 -2.53 12.92
N VAL A 154 -4.79 -2.80 12.81
CA VAL A 154 -5.38 -3.93 12.07
C VAL A 154 -6.66 -3.48 11.36
N GLY A 155 -7.14 -4.33 10.48
CA GLY A 155 -8.38 -4.09 9.72
C GLY A 155 -8.13 -3.54 8.33
N TYR A 156 -9.15 -3.57 7.51
CA TYR A 156 -9.15 -3.12 6.13
C TYR A 156 -7.98 -3.70 5.30
N GLY A 157 -7.70 -4.99 5.50
CA GLY A 157 -6.60 -5.74 4.87
C GLY A 157 -5.40 -5.99 5.78
N ILE A 158 -5.14 -5.11 6.75
CA ILE A 158 -4.01 -5.22 7.69
C ILE A 158 -4.32 -6.25 8.78
N ASP A 159 -3.33 -7.08 9.13
CA ASP A 159 -3.52 -8.18 10.09
C ASP A 159 -2.71 -8.06 11.37
N TYR A 160 -3.17 -8.83 12.36
CA TYR A 160 -2.39 -9.28 13.50
C TYR A 160 -2.44 -10.81 13.59
N ALA A 161 -1.30 -11.46 13.36
CA ALA A 161 -1.18 -12.91 13.35
C ALA A 161 -2.23 -13.59 12.43
N GLU A 162 -2.35 -13.11 11.21
CA GLU A 162 -3.29 -13.55 10.14
C GLU A 162 -4.78 -13.32 10.45
N LYS A 163 -5.11 -12.50 11.45
CA LYS A 163 -6.48 -12.17 11.85
C LYS A 163 -6.80 -10.71 11.62
N HIS A 164 -8.09 -10.38 11.57
CA HIS A 164 -8.64 -9.01 11.53
C HIS A 164 -8.55 -8.30 10.18
N ARG A 165 -8.07 -8.93 9.10
CA ARG A 165 -8.06 -8.31 7.77
C ARG A 165 -9.46 -7.94 7.27
N GLU A 166 -10.48 -8.69 7.72
CA GLU A 166 -11.88 -8.53 7.33
C GLU A 166 -12.60 -7.35 7.97
N LEU A 167 -12.02 -6.73 9.02
CA LEU A 167 -12.65 -5.60 9.68
C LEU A 167 -12.80 -4.41 8.71
N PRO A 168 -13.98 -3.76 8.67
CA PRO A 168 -14.23 -2.69 7.70
C PRO A 168 -13.64 -1.32 8.09
N PHE A 169 -12.91 -1.27 9.20
CA PHE A 169 -12.30 -0.07 9.78
C PHE A 169 -10.83 -0.34 10.10
N ILE A 170 -10.07 0.71 10.38
CA ILE A 170 -8.74 0.57 10.99
C ILE A 170 -8.89 0.63 12.50
N GLY A 171 -8.45 -0.43 13.16
CA GLY A 171 -8.46 -0.56 14.61
C GLY A 171 -7.06 -0.51 15.21
N LYS A 172 -6.93 0.15 16.36
CA LYS A 172 -5.73 0.11 17.19
C LYS A 172 -5.77 -1.14 18.07
N VAL A 173 -4.68 -1.90 18.09
CA VAL A 173 -4.50 -3.05 18.97
C VAL A 173 -3.89 -2.60 20.29
N THR A 174 -4.57 -2.90 21.40
CA THR A 174 -4.08 -2.65 22.75
C THR A 174 -3.90 -3.97 23.48
N ILE A 175 -2.67 -4.29 23.88
CA ILE A 175 -2.36 -5.52 24.63
C ILE A 175 -2.76 -5.31 26.09
N GLU A 176 -3.63 -6.16 26.59
CA GLU A 176 -3.99 -6.19 28.03
C GLU A 176 -2.81 -6.78 28.81
N LYS A 177 -2.40 -6.06 29.86
CA LYS A 177 -1.32 -6.49 30.78
C LYS A 177 -1.79 -7.56 31.75
#